data_0489e422db8a2e0f31f638fc16da5fab
#
_entry.id   0489e422db8a2e0f31f638fc16da5fab
#
_cell.length_a   1.000
_cell.length_b   1.000
_cell.length_c   1.000
_cell.angle_alpha   90.00
_cell.angle_beta   90.00
_cell.angle_gamma   90.00
#
_symmetry.space_group_name_H-M   'P 1'
#
loop_
_entity.id
_entity.type
_entity.pdbx_description
1 polymer ?
#
loop_
_entity_poly.entity_id
_entity_poly.type
_entity_poly.pdbx_seq_one_letter_code
_entity_poly.pdbx_strand_id
1 'polypeptide(L)'
;MLTFAVLIAYVNHRFIRMQSTIAIMSASLLLSAIFIIFHHFHIANIGQLTENVIENIDFPDLLLKGLLNFLLFAGALTIDFNMLKAQKWEIGMLASLSTIVSTVLIAFILYYFLQFLHLDLPFLYCLLFGALISPTDPIAVLATFKQLGAPERLTACVAGESLFNDGVGIVLFITFYALTVNHIPATIEKISLLFLRQAVGGIIYGLLLGFITTQLLKSVKDYSLSILLTLAAVTGGYQLALALGISGPLAMVISGIMVGAYIRRDQDETHKKKTKALETFWEVIDEVLNAILFLLIGFELLAIKASTLQIVAILLTIPLVLLVRLITVSIPIKFIQLKGNHNPYIISILTWGGLRGGLAVALALSLPFNEYRNFILGMTYGVVIFSIIVQGLTIKPLTRLARRSHEG
;
A
#
# COMPACT_ATOMS: atom_id res chain seq x y z
N MET A 1 -17.02 4.10 -12.60
CA MET A 1 -15.70 4.31 -11.97
C MET A 1 -14.57 4.35 -12.99
N LEU A 2 -14.27 3.27 -13.73
CA LEU A 2 -13.16 3.22 -14.70
C LEU A 2 -13.22 4.35 -15.75
N THR A 3 -14.39 4.64 -16.32
CA THR A 3 -14.56 5.73 -17.30
C THR A 3 -14.13 7.08 -16.74
N PHE A 4 -14.49 7.41 -15.50
CA PHE A 4 -14.08 8.64 -14.82
C PHE A 4 -12.57 8.67 -14.58
N ALA A 5 -11.99 7.58 -14.08
CA ALA A 5 -10.56 7.48 -13.87
C ALA A 5 -9.77 7.70 -15.17
N VAL A 6 -10.20 7.06 -16.26
CA VAL A 6 -9.57 7.22 -17.58
C VAL A 6 -9.72 8.63 -18.13
N LEU A 7 -10.89 9.28 -17.98
CA LEU A 7 -11.10 10.67 -18.39
C LEU A 7 -10.18 11.63 -17.62
N ILE A 8 -10.06 11.45 -16.29
CA ILE A 8 -9.14 12.23 -15.46
C ILE A 8 -7.69 12.02 -15.92
N ALA A 9 -7.31 10.76 -16.14
CA ALA A 9 -5.97 10.40 -16.62
C ALA A 9 -5.68 11.04 -17.99
N TYR A 10 -6.65 11.03 -18.90
CA TYR A 10 -6.53 11.68 -20.22
C TYR A 10 -6.36 13.20 -20.11
N VAL A 11 -7.20 13.87 -19.31
CA VAL A 11 -7.09 15.32 -19.06
C VAL A 11 -5.74 15.67 -18.44
N ASN A 12 -5.31 14.87 -17.46
CA ASN A 12 -3.99 15.02 -16.85
C ASN A 12 -2.86 14.88 -17.85
N HIS A 13 -2.88 13.85 -18.69
CA HIS A 13 -1.84 13.61 -19.69
C HIS A 13 -1.78 14.74 -20.73
N ARG A 14 -2.93 15.28 -21.14
CA ARG A 14 -3.02 16.30 -22.17
C ARG A 14 -2.68 17.70 -21.68
N PHE A 15 -3.12 18.07 -20.47
CA PHE A 15 -3.10 19.45 -19.98
C PHE A 15 -2.23 19.67 -18.76
N ILE A 16 -2.30 18.79 -17.73
CA ILE A 16 -1.71 19.03 -16.41
C ILE A 16 -0.31 18.44 -16.32
N ARG A 17 -0.11 17.23 -16.87
CA ARG A 17 1.16 16.47 -16.89
C ARG A 17 1.74 16.15 -15.51
N MET A 18 0.86 15.97 -14.53
CA MET A 18 1.24 15.43 -13.23
C MET A 18 1.35 13.91 -13.30
N GLN A 19 1.90 13.30 -12.26
CA GLN A 19 1.86 11.85 -12.12
C GLN A 19 0.40 11.36 -12.04
N SER A 20 0.05 10.30 -12.78
CA SER A 20 -1.35 9.85 -12.95
C SER A 20 -2.06 9.56 -11.64
N THR A 21 -1.42 8.87 -10.71
CA THR A 21 -1.98 8.54 -9.39
C THR A 21 -2.31 9.79 -8.57
N ILE A 22 -1.39 10.76 -8.50
CA ILE A 22 -1.61 12.02 -7.79
C ILE A 22 -2.73 12.82 -8.45
N ALA A 23 -2.76 12.85 -9.79
CA ALA A 23 -3.79 13.57 -10.54
C ALA A 23 -5.18 12.97 -10.33
N ILE A 24 -5.32 11.63 -10.40
CA ILE A 24 -6.60 10.94 -10.21
C ILE A 24 -7.11 11.17 -8.79
N MET A 25 -6.27 11.02 -7.78
CA MET A 25 -6.66 11.23 -6.39
C MET A 25 -7.00 12.70 -6.12
N SER A 26 -6.18 13.64 -6.59
CA SER A 26 -6.47 15.07 -6.42
C SER A 26 -7.79 15.46 -7.10
N ALA A 27 -8.07 14.93 -8.30
CA ALA A 27 -9.32 15.17 -9.01
C ALA A 27 -10.52 14.54 -8.28
N SER A 28 -10.38 13.32 -7.73
CA SER A 28 -11.46 12.69 -6.98
C SER A 28 -11.76 13.43 -5.66
N LEU A 29 -10.72 13.92 -4.96
CA LEU A 29 -10.89 14.76 -3.77
C LEU A 29 -11.56 16.11 -4.10
N LEU A 30 -11.19 16.74 -5.21
CA LEU A 30 -11.84 17.97 -5.69
C LEU A 30 -13.32 17.73 -6.03
N LEU A 31 -13.63 16.64 -6.73
CA LEU A 31 -15.02 16.26 -7.04
C LEU A 31 -15.81 16.02 -5.74
N SER A 32 -15.23 15.32 -4.78
CA SER A 32 -15.84 15.10 -3.48
C SER A 32 -16.09 16.41 -2.74
N ALA A 33 -15.11 17.30 -2.70
CA ALA A 33 -15.29 18.63 -2.10
C ALA A 33 -16.40 19.44 -2.79
N ILE A 34 -16.49 19.41 -4.13
CA ILE A 34 -17.55 20.04 -4.88
C ILE A 34 -18.92 19.44 -4.52
N PHE A 35 -19.02 18.12 -4.37
CA PHE A 35 -20.27 17.48 -3.97
C PHE A 35 -20.69 17.84 -2.53
N ILE A 36 -19.74 17.94 -1.59
CA ILE A 36 -20.02 18.43 -0.21
C ILE A 36 -20.59 19.84 -0.27
N ILE A 37 -19.98 20.74 -1.06
CA ILE A 37 -20.42 22.12 -1.22
C ILE A 37 -21.83 22.15 -1.82
N PHE A 38 -22.11 21.40 -2.88
CA PHE A 38 -23.43 21.36 -3.50
C PHE A 38 -24.50 20.79 -2.58
N HIS A 39 -24.16 19.77 -1.79
CA HIS A 39 -25.05 19.21 -0.75
C HIS A 39 -25.36 20.26 0.32
N HIS A 40 -24.35 20.99 0.78
CA HIS A 40 -24.52 22.04 1.81
C HIS A 40 -25.42 23.19 1.32
N PHE A 41 -25.34 23.54 0.05
CA PHE A 41 -26.17 24.59 -0.56
C PHE A 41 -27.52 24.11 -1.11
N HIS A 42 -27.87 22.83 -0.93
CA HIS A 42 -29.12 22.22 -1.45
C HIS A 42 -29.34 22.42 -2.96
N ILE A 43 -28.26 22.53 -3.76
CA ILE A 43 -28.33 22.90 -5.19
C ILE A 43 -28.81 21.73 -6.07
N ALA A 44 -28.75 20.47 -5.59
CA ALA A 44 -29.27 19.29 -6.30
C ALA A 44 -29.46 18.10 -5.35
N ASN A 45 -30.37 17.16 -5.71
CA ASN A 45 -30.56 15.86 -5.02
C ASN A 45 -29.40 14.88 -5.26
N ILE A 46 -28.14 15.39 -5.33
CA ILE A 46 -26.94 14.61 -5.60
C ILE A 46 -26.65 13.68 -4.40
N GLY A 47 -27.08 14.07 -3.19
CA GLY A 47 -26.92 13.23 -1.99
C GLY A 47 -27.51 11.84 -2.15
N GLN A 48 -28.72 11.71 -2.68
CA GLN A 48 -29.37 10.40 -2.92
C GLN A 48 -28.68 9.56 -3.98
N LEU A 49 -28.12 10.18 -5.03
CA LEU A 49 -27.35 9.46 -6.05
C LEU A 49 -26.03 8.94 -5.48
N THR A 50 -25.38 9.73 -4.64
CA THR A 50 -24.09 9.36 -4.01
C THR A 50 -24.29 8.29 -2.92
N GLU A 51 -25.31 8.45 -2.09
CA GLU A 51 -25.69 7.44 -1.09
C GLU A 51 -26.03 6.11 -1.76
N ASN A 52 -26.85 6.09 -2.82
CA ASN A 52 -27.18 4.87 -3.56
C ASN A 52 -25.97 4.17 -4.20
N VAL A 53 -24.95 4.92 -4.66
CA VAL A 53 -23.74 4.33 -5.24
C VAL A 53 -22.82 3.78 -4.15
N ILE A 54 -22.70 4.50 -3.02
CA ILE A 54 -21.85 4.10 -1.90
C ILE A 54 -22.46 2.90 -1.15
N GLU A 55 -23.75 2.92 -0.88
CA GLU A 55 -24.44 1.83 -0.14
C GLU A 55 -24.51 0.49 -0.90
N ASN A 56 -24.50 0.52 -2.24
CA ASN A 56 -24.57 -0.70 -3.05
C ASN A 56 -23.20 -1.33 -3.35
N ILE A 57 -22.09 -0.72 -2.94
CA ILE A 57 -20.74 -1.27 -3.16
C ILE A 57 -20.15 -1.63 -1.80
N ASP A 58 -19.89 -2.91 -1.56
CA ASP A 58 -19.09 -3.35 -0.42
C ASP A 58 -17.61 -3.02 -0.71
N PHE A 59 -17.22 -1.77 -0.39
CA PHE A 59 -15.86 -1.26 -0.62
C PHE A 59 -14.78 -2.11 0.05
N PRO A 60 -14.92 -2.50 1.32
CA PRO A 60 -13.95 -3.37 1.98
C PRO A 60 -13.71 -4.68 1.23
N ASP A 61 -14.78 -5.35 0.84
CA ASP A 61 -14.69 -6.62 0.13
C ASP A 61 -14.10 -6.44 -1.28
N LEU A 62 -14.51 -5.42 -2.01
CA LEU A 62 -13.96 -5.08 -3.32
C LEU A 62 -12.45 -4.78 -3.23
N LEU A 63 -12.03 -4.01 -2.23
CA LEU A 63 -10.62 -3.63 -2.05
C LEU A 63 -9.77 -4.81 -1.58
N LEU A 64 -10.17 -5.46 -0.49
CA LEU A 64 -9.35 -6.50 0.14
C LEU A 64 -9.39 -7.83 -0.60
N LYS A 65 -10.57 -8.26 -1.09
CA LYS A 65 -10.71 -9.54 -1.80
C LYS A 65 -10.60 -9.41 -3.32
N GLY A 66 -10.84 -8.21 -3.86
CA GLY A 66 -10.81 -7.93 -5.30
C GLY A 66 -9.50 -7.31 -5.75
N LEU A 67 -9.24 -6.03 -5.41
CA LEU A 67 -8.17 -5.25 -6.02
C LEU A 67 -6.78 -5.57 -5.46
N LEU A 68 -6.67 -5.72 -4.14
CA LEU A 68 -5.39 -5.81 -3.43
C LEU A 68 -4.53 -7.00 -3.87
N ASN A 69 -5.12 -8.17 -4.07
CA ASN A 69 -4.41 -9.37 -4.48
C ASN A 69 -3.76 -9.21 -5.88
N PHE A 70 -4.47 -8.56 -6.81
CA PHE A 70 -3.94 -8.26 -8.14
C PHE A 70 -2.81 -7.23 -8.08
N LEU A 71 -3.00 -6.14 -7.31
CA LEU A 71 -1.98 -5.09 -7.13
C LEU A 71 -0.68 -5.64 -6.54
N LEU A 72 -0.80 -6.46 -5.48
CA LEU A 72 0.37 -7.05 -4.84
C LEU A 72 1.11 -8.03 -5.75
N PHE A 73 0.37 -8.86 -6.50
CA PHE A 73 0.99 -9.77 -7.47
C PHE A 73 1.63 -9.02 -8.63
N ALA A 74 0.95 -8.01 -9.21
CA ALA A 74 1.47 -7.18 -10.30
C ALA A 74 2.74 -6.45 -9.87
N GLY A 75 2.71 -5.76 -8.73
CA GLY A 75 3.88 -5.09 -8.17
C GLY A 75 5.05 -6.05 -7.92
N ALA A 76 4.76 -7.23 -7.36
CA ALA A 76 5.77 -8.25 -7.09
C ALA A 76 6.38 -8.84 -8.36
N LEU A 77 5.57 -9.04 -9.40
CA LEU A 77 6.00 -9.59 -10.68
C LEU A 77 6.98 -8.65 -11.40
N THR A 78 6.85 -7.33 -11.25
CA THR A 78 7.69 -6.35 -11.95
C THR A 78 9.05 -6.12 -11.27
N ILE A 79 9.26 -6.54 -10.04
CA ILE A 79 10.51 -6.32 -9.30
C ILE A 79 11.63 -7.27 -9.77
N ASP A 80 12.84 -6.73 -9.95
CA ASP A 80 14.02 -7.53 -10.25
C ASP A 80 14.48 -8.33 -9.02
N PHE A 81 14.40 -9.67 -9.14
CA PHE A 81 14.80 -10.60 -8.08
C PHE A 81 16.29 -10.49 -7.70
N ASN A 82 17.18 -10.23 -8.66
CA ASN A 82 18.61 -10.11 -8.38
C ASN A 82 18.90 -8.88 -7.52
N MET A 83 18.21 -7.77 -7.80
CA MET A 83 18.29 -6.55 -7.00
C MET A 83 17.72 -6.75 -5.59
N LEU A 84 16.57 -7.44 -5.47
CA LEU A 84 16.03 -7.83 -4.15
C LEU A 84 17.02 -8.67 -3.35
N LYS A 85 17.62 -9.67 -3.99
CA LYS A 85 18.62 -10.56 -3.35
C LYS A 85 19.86 -9.80 -2.90
N ALA A 86 20.32 -8.83 -3.71
CA ALA A 86 21.48 -7.99 -3.36
C ALA A 86 21.24 -7.12 -2.11
N GLN A 87 19.99 -6.72 -1.88
CA GLN A 87 19.60 -5.81 -0.79
C GLN A 87 18.67 -6.47 0.25
N LYS A 88 18.70 -7.79 0.34
CA LYS A 88 17.78 -8.57 1.20
C LYS A 88 17.79 -8.15 2.67
N TRP A 89 18.93 -7.72 3.20
CA TRP A 89 19.05 -7.30 4.60
C TRP A 89 18.45 -5.91 4.83
N GLU A 90 18.73 -4.96 3.92
CA GLU A 90 18.16 -3.62 3.96
C GLU A 90 16.63 -3.68 3.85
N ILE A 91 16.15 -4.36 2.82
CA ILE A 91 14.72 -4.54 2.56
C ILE A 91 14.06 -5.31 3.71
N GLY A 92 14.66 -6.42 4.16
CA GLY A 92 14.09 -7.22 5.23
C GLY A 92 13.98 -6.47 6.57
N MET A 93 14.98 -5.67 6.93
CA MET A 93 14.92 -4.84 8.15
C MET A 93 13.89 -3.71 8.02
N LEU A 94 13.87 -3.00 6.89
CA LEU A 94 12.93 -1.90 6.67
C LEU A 94 11.50 -2.40 6.52
N ALA A 95 11.26 -3.48 5.81
CA ALA A 95 9.92 -4.01 5.59
C ALA A 95 9.33 -4.74 6.81
N SER A 96 10.13 -5.43 7.60
CA SER A 96 9.62 -6.21 8.74
C SER A 96 9.81 -5.48 10.05
N LEU A 97 11.07 -5.28 10.48
CA LEU A 97 11.37 -4.68 11.78
C LEU A 97 10.84 -3.25 11.89
N SER A 98 11.09 -2.40 10.87
CA SER A 98 10.61 -1.03 10.90
C SER A 98 9.08 -0.97 10.92
N THR A 99 8.38 -1.85 10.18
CA THR A 99 6.90 -1.86 10.16
C THR A 99 6.33 -2.30 11.50
N ILE A 100 6.89 -3.36 12.13
CA ILE A 100 6.46 -3.81 13.46
C ILE A 100 6.72 -2.72 14.51
N VAL A 101 7.92 -2.17 14.54
CA VAL A 101 8.30 -1.11 15.51
C VAL A 101 7.46 0.15 15.26
N SER A 102 7.22 0.53 14.00
CA SER A 102 6.37 1.66 13.63
C SER A 102 4.93 1.47 14.14
N THR A 103 4.36 0.27 13.94
CA THR A 103 3.02 -0.08 14.42
C THR A 103 2.89 0.11 15.92
N VAL A 104 3.83 -0.44 16.69
CA VAL A 104 3.83 -0.36 18.15
C VAL A 104 4.07 1.07 18.64
N LEU A 105 5.03 1.79 18.06
CA LEU A 105 5.33 3.18 18.45
C LEU A 105 4.16 4.12 18.14
N ILE A 106 3.55 4.00 16.95
CA ILE A 106 2.36 4.80 16.60
C ILE A 106 1.25 4.52 17.59
N ALA A 107 0.96 3.24 17.87
CA ALA A 107 -0.10 2.88 18.81
C ALA A 107 0.14 3.45 20.21
N PHE A 108 1.38 3.33 20.72
CA PHE A 108 1.74 3.80 22.06
C PHE A 108 1.63 5.33 22.17
N ILE A 109 2.24 6.06 21.24
CA ILE A 109 2.23 7.52 21.25
C ILE A 109 0.81 8.04 21.04
N LEU A 110 0.06 7.45 20.08
CA LEU A 110 -1.32 7.82 19.80
C LEU A 110 -2.23 7.60 21.01
N TYR A 111 -2.10 6.45 21.70
CA TYR A 111 -2.91 6.13 22.87
C TYR A 111 -2.75 7.18 23.98
N TYR A 112 -1.53 7.51 24.40
CA TYR A 112 -1.30 8.53 25.43
C TYR A 112 -1.66 9.94 24.96
N PHE A 113 -1.43 10.23 23.67
CA PHE A 113 -1.79 11.51 23.08
C PHE A 113 -3.32 11.74 23.08
N LEU A 114 -4.10 10.71 22.72
CA LEU A 114 -5.56 10.80 22.73
C LEU A 114 -6.12 10.89 24.16
N GLN A 115 -5.54 10.18 25.11
CA GLN A 115 -5.89 10.34 26.53
C GLN A 115 -5.66 11.78 27.01
N PHE A 116 -4.55 12.40 26.62
CA PHE A 116 -4.28 13.81 26.94
C PHE A 116 -5.33 14.76 26.35
N LEU A 117 -5.90 14.44 25.20
CA LEU A 117 -7.00 15.19 24.58
C LEU A 117 -8.39 14.80 25.11
N HIS A 118 -8.48 13.93 26.10
CA HIS A 118 -9.75 13.37 26.61
C HIS A 118 -10.58 12.68 25.51
N LEU A 119 -9.90 12.04 24.54
CA LEU A 119 -10.49 11.21 23.49
C LEU A 119 -10.20 9.75 23.81
N ASP A 120 -11.25 8.98 24.08
CA ASP A 120 -11.10 7.56 24.42
C ASP A 120 -11.05 6.70 23.17
N LEU A 121 -9.85 6.13 22.89
CA LEU A 121 -9.65 5.10 21.89
C LEU A 121 -8.92 3.91 22.56
N PRO A 122 -9.51 2.72 22.61
CA PRO A 122 -8.86 1.56 23.22
C PRO A 122 -7.51 1.24 22.57
N PHE A 123 -6.52 0.79 23.35
CA PHE A 123 -5.16 0.52 22.87
C PHE A 123 -5.10 -0.45 21.69
N LEU A 124 -5.99 -1.47 21.64
CA LEU A 124 -6.10 -2.39 20.52
C LEU A 124 -6.50 -1.68 19.20
N TYR A 125 -7.35 -0.67 19.26
CA TYR A 125 -7.69 0.16 18.10
C TYR A 125 -6.53 1.07 17.68
N CYS A 126 -5.72 1.54 18.65
CA CYS A 126 -4.48 2.25 18.33
C CYS A 126 -3.47 1.31 17.62
N LEU A 127 -3.38 0.04 18.02
CA LEU A 127 -2.56 -0.98 17.33
C LEU A 127 -3.08 -1.26 15.92
N LEU A 128 -4.40 -1.35 15.73
CA LEU A 128 -5.02 -1.46 14.40
C LEU A 128 -4.65 -0.28 13.52
N PHE A 129 -4.79 0.96 14.04
CA PHE A 129 -4.37 2.16 13.32
C PHE A 129 -2.87 2.14 13.01
N GLY A 130 -2.02 1.77 13.95
CA GLY A 130 -0.59 1.60 13.73
C GLY A 130 -0.29 0.60 12.61
N ALA A 131 -0.97 -0.57 12.61
CA ALA A 131 -0.76 -1.61 11.60
C ALA A 131 -1.19 -1.19 10.20
N LEU A 132 -2.34 -0.52 10.05
CA LEU A 132 -2.84 -0.08 8.75
C LEU A 132 -2.07 1.11 8.17
N ILE A 133 -1.49 1.98 9.04
CA ILE A 133 -0.80 3.18 8.58
C ILE A 133 0.72 2.99 8.44
N SER A 134 1.29 1.90 8.96
CA SER A 134 2.74 1.65 8.87
C SER A 134 3.23 1.26 7.47
N PRO A 135 2.50 0.49 6.63
CA PRO A 135 2.88 0.24 5.25
C PRO A 135 3.01 1.51 4.41
N THR A 136 3.87 1.49 3.41
CA THR A 136 4.16 2.65 2.55
C THR A 136 3.94 2.33 1.09
N ASP A 137 3.37 3.25 0.34
CA ASP A 137 3.11 3.15 -1.10
C ASP A 137 4.24 3.82 -1.90
N PRO A 138 4.99 3.10 -2.74
CA PRO A 138 6.14 3.64 -3.45
C PRO A 138 5.79 4.23 -4.82
N ILE A 139 4.54 4.12 -5.31
CA ILE A 139 4.17 4.40 -6.70
C ILE A 139 4.63 5.80 -7.14
N ALA A 140 4.32 6.83 -6.36
CA ALA A 140 4.68 8.20 -6.67
C ALA A 140 6.20 8.44 -6.60
N VAL A 141 6.88 7.78 -5.67
CA VAL A 141 8.32 7.89 -5.49
C VAL A 141 9.06 7.20 -6.62
N LEU A 142 8.67 5.98 -6.97
CA LEU A 142 9.27 5.20 -8.06
C LEU A 142 9.10 5.90 -9.42
N ALA A 143 7.93 6.47 -9.70
CA ALA A 143 7.73 7.27 -10.90
C ALA A 143 8.65 8.51 -10.95
N THR A 144 8.86 9.17 -9.80
CA THR A 144 9.80 10.29 -9.68
C THR A 144 11.24 9.84 -9.89
N PHE A 145 11.62 8.68 -9.33
CA PHE A 145 12.95 8.08 -9.50
C PHE A 145 13.23 7.75 -10.96
N LYS A 146 12.26 7.15 -11.65
CA LYS A 146 12.35 6.85 -13.09
C LYS A 146 12.55 8.12 -13.92
N GLN A 147 11.82 9.20 -13.62
CA GLN A 147 11.96 10.48 -14.32
C GLN A 147 13.33 11.16 -14.08
N LEU A 148 13.90 11.00 -12.89
CA LEU A 148 15.15 11.66 -12.50
C LEU A 148 16.39 10.78 -12.69
N GLY A 149 16.24 9.53 -13.13
CA GLY A 149 17.34 8.58 -13.27
C GLY A 149 18.01 8.27 -11.94
N ALA A 150 17.23 8.02 -10.89
CA ALA A 150 17.76 7.64 -9.58
C ALA A 150 18.53 6.31 -9.65
N PRO A 151 19.52 6.08 -8.74
CA PRO A 151 20.27 4.83 -8.71
C PRO A 151 19.34 3.61 -8.57
N GLU A 152 19.60 2.57 -9.39
CA GLU A 152 18.80 1.33 -9.39
C GLU A 152 18.72 0.68 -8.01
N ARG A 153 19.81 0.75 -7.24
CA ARG A 153 19.87 0.25 -5.86
C ARG A 153 18.84 0.93 -4.97
N LEU A 154 18.70 2.24 -5.04
CA LEU A 154 17.72 3.00 -4.24
C LEU A 154 16.29 2.67 -4.70
N THR A 155 16.08 2.60 -5.99
CA THR A 155 14.79 2.22 -6.59
C THR A 155 14.34 0.84 -6.14
N ALA A 156 15.24 -0.15 -6.19
CA ALA A 156 14.95 -1.52 -5.74
C ALA A 156 14.72 -1.61 -4.22
N CYS A 157 15.45 -0.82 -3.43
CA CYS A 157 15.25 -0.77 -1.98
C CYS A 157 13.86 -0.23 -1.63
N VAL A 158 13.45 0.88 -2.24
CA VAL A 158 12.13 1.49 -2.00
C VAL A 158 11.00 0.58 -2.48
N ALA A 159 11.14 -0.01 -3.69
CA ALA A 159 10.14 -0.93 -4.23
C ALA A 159 10.01 -2.20 -3.37
N GLY A 160 11.14 -2.80 -2.99
CA GLY A 160 11.16 -4.00 -2.16
C GLY A 160 10.66 -3.72 -0.73
N GLU A 161 11.08 -2.62 -0.11
CA GLU A 161 10.57 -2.23 1.21
C GLU A 161 9.06 -2.17 1.20
N SER A 162 8.48 -1.43 0.26
CA SER A 162 7.04 -1.23 0.20
C SER A 162 6.27 -2.51 -0.08
N LEU A 163 6.72 -3.31 -1.04
CA LEU A 163 6.07 -4.57 -1.35
C LEU A 163 5.97 -5.51 -0.14
N PHE A 164 7.04 -5.62 0.64
CA PHE A 164 7.06 -6.51 1.79
C PHE A 164 6.40 -5.90 3.02
N ASN A 165 6.50 -4.56 3.23
CA ASN A 165 5.86 -3.93 4.38
C ASN A 165 4.31 -3.95 4.26
N ASP A 166 3.76 -3.92 3.04
CA ASP A 166 2.33 -4.15 2.80
C ASP A 166 1.91 -5.54 3.31
N GLY A 167 2.67 -6.58 2.95
CA GLY A 167 2.43 -7.93 3.44
C GLY A 167 2.51 -8.03 4.96
N VAL A 168 3.54 -7.46 5.58
CA VAL A 168 3.72 -7.44 7.05
C VAL A 168 2.62 -6.63 7.73
N GLY A 169 2.27 -5.45 7.20
CA GLY A 169 1.23 -4.60 7.76
C GLY A 169 -0.14 -5.27 7.75
N ILE A 170 -0.49 -5.97 6.66
CA ILE A 170 -1.74 -6.73 6.59
C ILE A 170 -1.75 -7.88 7.61
N VAL A 171 -0.64 -8.60 7.77
CA VAL A 171 -0.53 -9.67 8.78
C VAL A 171 -0.71 -9.12 10.20
N LEU A 172 -0.09 -7.98 10.51
CA LEU A 172 -0.28 -7.29 11.80
C LEU A 172 -1.73 -6.85 11.97
N PHE A 173 -2.32 -6.23 10.93
CA PHE A 173 -3.70 -5.80 10.97
C PHE A 173 -4.67 -6.94 11.22
N ILE A 174 -4.57 -8.05 10.46
CA ILE A 174 -5.42 -9.24 10.64
C ILE A 174 -5.24 -9.82 12.06
N THR A 175 -4.00 -9.83 12.58
CA THR A 175 -3.72 -10.30 13.94
C THR A 175 -4.44 -9.43 14.98
N PHE A 176 -4.28 -8.10 14.91
CA PHE A 176 -4.93 -7.20 15.86
C PHE A 176 -6.45 -7.12 15.64
N TYR A 177 -6.92 -7.26 14.41
CA TYR A 177 -8.35 -7.35 14.09
C TYR A 177 -9.00 -8.55 14.78
N ALA A 178 -8.35 -9.71 14.74
CA ALA A 178 -8.83 -10.92 15.42
C ALA A 178 -8.92 -10.74 16.95
N LEU A 179 -7.98 -10.00 17.56
CA LEU A 179 -8.01 -9.69 18.99
C LEU A 179 -9.11 -8.69 19.35
N THR A 180 -9.33 -7.69 18.49
CA THR A 180 -10.23 -6.58 18.76
C THR A 180 -11.68 -6.92 18.46
N VAL A 181 -11.93 -7.50 17.29
CA VAL A 181 -13.27 -7.76 16.74
C VAL A 181 -13.78 -9.16 17.10
N ASN A 182 -12.91 -10.17 17.03
CA ASN A 182 -13.28 -11.55 17.36
C ASN A 182 -13.09 -11.86 18.86
N HIS A 183 -12.71 -10.87 19.67
CA HIS A 183 -12.53 -10.98 21.12
C HIS A 183 -11.60 -12.12 21.55
N ILE A 184 -10.59 -12.44 20.75
CA ILE A 184 -9.58 -13.42 21.11
C ILE A 184 -8.72 -12.84 22.25
N PRO A 185 -8.46 -13.57 23.35
CA PRO A 185 -7.62 -13.06 24.42
C PRO A 185 -6.25 -12.60 23.93
N ALA A 186 -5.85 -11.36 24.24
CA ALA A 186 -4.59 -10.74 23.82
C ALA A 186 -3.40 -11.25 24.65
N THR A 187 -3.13 -12.57 24.60
CA THR A 187 -1.92 -13.15 25.19
C THR A 187 -0.78 -13.19 24.19
N ILE A 188 0.46 -13.04 24.67
CA ILE A 188 1.67 -13.08 23.81
C ILE A 188 1.70 -14.37 22.97
N GLU A 189 1.31 -15.49 23.55
CA GLU A 189 1.24 -16.78 22.89
C GLU A 189 0.28 -16.75 21.68
N LYS A 190 -0.96 -16.26 21.86
CA LYS A 190 -1.96 -16.20 20.79
C LYS A 190 -1.60 -15.18 19.70
N ILE A 191 -1.07 -14.03 20.09
CA ILE A 191 -0.57 -13.03 19.15
C ILE A 191 0.52 -13.63 18.28
N SER A 192 1.53 -14.26 18.91
CA SER A 192 2.64 -14.87 18.20
C SER A 192 2.19 -16.02 17.29
N LEU A 193 1.27 -16.86 17.76
CA LEU A 193 0.73 -17.97 16.98
C LEU A 193 -0.06 -17.48 15.76
N LEU A 194 -0.94 -16.50 15.93
CA LEU A 194 -1.70 -15.89 14.82
C LEU A 194 -0.75 -15.23 13.80
N PHE A 195 0.20 -14.44 14.29
CA PHE A 195 1.18 -13.80 13.42
C PHE A 195 2.02 -14.82 12.64
N LEU A 196 2.57 -15.83 13.32
CA LEU A 196 3.36 -16.88 12.67
C LEU A 196 2.53 -17.69 11.67
N ARG A 197 1.30 -18.05 12.01
CA ARG A 197 0.40 -18.76 11.08
C ARG A 197 0.15 -17.94 9.83
N GLN A 198 -0.14 -16.65 9.98
CA GLN A 198 -0.40 -15.75 8.85
C GLN A 198 0.88 -15.53 8.01
N ALA A 199 2.00 -15.18 8.65
CA ALA A 199 3.24 -14.86 7.95
C ALA A 199 3.89 -16.11 7.34
N VAL A 200 4.18 -17.12 8.15
CA VAL A 200 4.88 -18.33 7.68
C VAL A 200 3.99 -19.13 6.73
N GLY A 201 2.70 -19.28 7.07
CA GLY A 201 1.73 -19.93 6.19
C GLY A 201 1.61 -19.23 4.83
N GLY A 202 1.52 -17.89 4.82
CA GLY A 202 1.50 -17.09 3.60
C GLY A 202 2.75 -17.24 2.74
N ILE A 203 3.94 -17.25 3.37
CA ILE A 203 5.22 -17.46 2.66
C ILE A 203 5.29 -18.86 2.05
N ILE A 204 5.04 -19.90 2.84
CA ILE A 204 5.14 -21.30 2.38
C ILE A 204 4.14 -21.54 1.25
N TYR A 205 2.90 -21.10 1.43
CA TYR A 205 1.87 -21.24 0.41
C TYR A 205 2.21 -20.41 -0.85
N GLY A 206 2.70 -19.19 -0.71
CA GLY A 206 3.14 -18.35 -1.82
C GLY A 206 4.29 -18.97 -2.63
N LEU A 207 5.25 -19.62 -1.96
CA LEU A 207 6.30 -20.39 -2.62
C LEU A 207 5.72 -21.57 -3.41
N LEU A 208 4.80 -22.33 -2.81
CA LEU A 208 4.13 -23.46 -3.48
C LEU A 208 3.33 -23.00 -4.69
N LEU A 209 2.49 -21.98 -4.53
CA LEU A 209 1.68 -21.40 -5.60
C LEU A 209 2.56 -20.85 -6.73
N GLY A 210 3.60 -20.10 -6.40
CA GLY A 210 4.56 -19.57 -7.36
C GLY A 210 5.31 -20.67 -8.10
N PHE A 211 5.69 -21.74 -7.42
CA PHE A 211 6.31 -22.91 -8.04
C PHE A 211 5.36 -23.59 -9.02
N ILE A 212 4.12 -23.89 -8.61
CA ILE A 212 3.10 -24.52 -9.46
C ILE A 212 2.84 -23.64 -10.69
N THR A 213 2.59 -22.34 -10.47
CA THR A 213 2.35 -21.39 -11.59
C THR A 213 3.53 -21.35 -12.55
N THR A 214 4.76 -21.33 -12.04
CA THR A 214 5.96 -21.35 -12.86
C THR A 214 6.07 -22.63 -13.69
N GLN A 215 5.77 -23.80 -13.13
CA GLN A 215 5.79 -25.07 -13.88
C GLN A 215 4.72 -25.11 -14.96
N LEU A 216 3.52 -24.59 -14.68
CA LEU A 216 2.46 -24.46 -15.69
C LEU A 216 2.89 -23.51 -16.82
N LEU A 217 3.48 -22.37 -16.49
CA LEU A 217 4.01 -21.42 -17.47
C LEU A 217 5.11 -22.01 -18.34
N LYS A 218 5.95 -22.91 -17.83
CA LYS A 218 6.96 -23.62 -18.63
C LYS A 218 6.36 -24.54 -19.68
N SER A 219 5.24 -25.17 -19.38
CA SER A 219 4.58 -26.13 -20.27
C SER A 219 3.81 -25.48 -21.43
N VAL A 220 3.60 -24.14 -21.38
CA VAL A 220 2.74 -23.41 -22.32
C VAL A 220 3.55 -22.39 -23.11
N LYS A 221 3.38 -22.37 -24.45
CA LYS A 221 3.98 -21.37 -25.35
C LYS A 221 3.03 -20.22 -25.70
N ASP A 222 1.72 -20.43 -25.53
CA ASP A 222 0.69 -19.45 -25.84
C ASP A 222 0.67 -18.32 -24.82
N TYR A 223 0.61 -17.07 -25.29
CA TYR A 223 0.66 -15.88 -24.45
C TYR A 223 -0.64 -15.67 -23.69
N SER A 224 -1.78 -15.89 -24.35
CA SER A 224 -3.10 -15.69 -23.77
C SER A 224 -3.34 -16.69 -22.64
N LEU A 225 -3.00 -17.97 -22.89
CA LEU A 225 -3.09 -18.99 -21.84
C LEU A 225 -2.13 -18.71 -20.67
N SER A 226 -0.95 -18.13 -20.94
CA SER A 226 -0.01 -17.73 -19.89
C SER A 226 -0.59 -16.63 -19.00
N ILE A 227 -1.27 -15.65 -19.58
CA ILE A 227 -1.98 -14.60 -18.83
C ILE A 227 -3.11 -15.23 -17.99
N LEU A 228 -3.93 -16.09 -18.60
CA LEU A 228 -5.02 -16.76 -17.89
C LEU A 228 -4.54 -17.63 -16.73
N LEU A 229 -3.39 -18.30 -16.86
CA LEU A 229 -2.77 -19.07 -15.77
C LEU A 229 -2.35 -18.17 -14.60
N THR A 230 -1.78 -17.00 -14.87
CA THR A 230 -1.42 -16.06 -13.80
C THR A 230 -2.67 -15.44 -13.16
N LEU A 231 -3.73 -15.14 -13.92
CA LEU A 231 -5.01 -14.69 -13.39
C LEU A 231 -5.65 -15.76 -12.48
N ALA A 232 -5.66 -17.02 -12.93
CA ALA A 232 -6.18 -18.15 -12.13
C ALA A 232 -5.35 -18.34 -10.84
N ALA A 233 -4.03 -18.19 -10.89
CA ALA A 233 -3.18 -18.24 -9.71
C ALA A 233 -3.50 -17.12 -8.71
N VAL A 234 -3.74 -15.90 -9.18
CA VAL A 234 -4.10 -14.77 -8.32
C VAL A 234 -5.50 -14.97 -7.73
N THR A 235 -6.51 -15.23 -8.55
CA THR A 235 -7.90 -15.35 -8.08
C THR A 235 -8.12 -16.60 -7.24
N GLY A 236 -7.80 -17.77 -7.77
CA GLY A 236 -7.99 -19.05 -7.08
C GLY A 236 -7.01 -19.23 -5.93
N GLY A 237 -5.74 -18.85 -6.13
CA GLY A 237 -4.71 -18.92 -5.10
C GLY A 237 -5.01 -18.04 -3.90
N TYR A 238 -5.50 -16.83 -4.10
CA TYR A 238 -5.91 -15.94 -3.01
C TYR A 238 -7.09 -16.51 -2.22
N GLN A 239 -8.13 -16.98 -2.91
CA GLN A 239 -9.30 -17.58 -2.25
C GLN A 239 -8.93 -18.84 -1.45
N LEU A 240 -8.02 -19.66 -1.96
CA LEU A 240 -7.53 -20.82 -1.24
C LEU A 240 -6.70 -20.42 0.01
N ALA A 241 -5.88 -19.38 -0.08
CA ALA A 241 -5.17 -18.86 1.09
C ALA A 241 -6.13 -18.39 2.19
N LEU A 242 -7.21 -17.69 1.82
CA LEU A 242 -8.26 -17.28 2.77
C LEU A 242 -8.94 -18.48 3.41
N ALA A 243 -9.30 -19.50 2.62
CA ALA A 243 -9.90 -20.74 3.12
C ALA A 243 -9.00 -21.51 4.09
N LEU A 244 -7.67 -21.47 3.89
CA LEU A 244 -6.67 -22.06 4.80
C LEU A 244 -6.41 -21.20 6.06
N GLY A 245 -6.94 -19.98 6.11
CA GLY A 245 -6.72 -19.05 7.21
C GLY A 245 -5.28 -18.55 7.32
N ILE A 246 -4.63 -18.31 6.17
CA ILE A 246 -3.26 -17.77 6.03
C ILE A 246 -3.26 -16.48 5.22
N SER A 247 -2.18 -15.71 5.26
CA SER A 247 -2.10 -14.43 4.54
C SER A 247 -2.09 -14.60 3.02
N GLY A 248 -3.25 -14.35 2.38
CA GLY A 248 -3.38 -14.28 0.93
C GLY A 248 -2.50 -13.17 0.32
N PRO A 249 -2.52 -11.93 0.85
CA PRO A 249 -1.68 -10.84 0.36
C PRO A 249 -0.19 -11.19 0.33
N LEU A 250 0.35 -11.75 1.42
CA LEU A 250 1.75 -12.16 1.47
C LEU A 250 2.07 -13.31 0.50
N ALA A 251 1.12 -14.23 0.31
CA ALA A 251 1.23 -15.30 -0.69
C ALA A 251 1.28 -14.74 -2.12
N MET A 252 0.49 -13.71 -2.44
CA MET A 252 0.53 -13.04 -3.75
C MET A 252 1.87 -12.36 -4.01
N VAL A 253 2.44 -11.69 -3.02
CA VAL A 253 3.79 -11.09 -3.11
C VAL A 253 4.84 -12.15 -3.43
N ILE A 254 4.88 -13.22 -2.65
CA ILE A 254 5.90 -14.28 -2.84
C ILE A 254 5.73 -14.99 -4.18
N SER A 255 4.50 -15.34 -4.55
CA SER A 255 4.23 -16.00 -5.85
C SER A 255 4.54 -15.08 -7.03
N GLY A 256 4.22 -13.79 -6.94
CA GLY A 256 4.54 -12.78 -7.95
C GLY A 256 6.04 -12.63 -8.18
N ILE A 257 6.85 -12.55 -7.10
CA ILE A 257 8.32 -12.52 -7.19
C ILE A 257 8.87 -13.78 -7.89
N MET A 258 8.35 -14.97 -7.54
CA MET A 258 8.79 -16.21 -8.16
C MET A 258 8.47 -16.26 -9.66
N VAL A 259 7.27 -15.89 -10.05
CA VAL A 259 6.84 -15.82 -11.44
C VAL A 259 7.67 -14.78 -12.19
N GLY A 260 7.86 -13.57 -11.63
CA GLY A 260 8.69 -12.51 -12.19
C GLY A 260 10.15 -12.94 -12.40
N ALA A 261 10.73 -13.62 -11.41
CA ALA A 261 12.09 -14.17 -11.54
C ALA A 261 12.21 -15.21 -12.66
N TYR A 262 11.18 -16.05 -12.83
CA TYR A 262 11.15 -17.05 -13.89
C TYR A 262 11.04 -16.42 -15.27
N ILE A 263 10.09 -15.51 -15.50
CA ILE A 263 9.86 -14.94 -16.84
C ILE A 263 11.04 -14.13 -17.36
N ARG A 264 11.89 -13.58 -16.48
CA ARG A 264 13.09 -12.80 -16.85
C ARG A 264 14.37 -13.65 -17.00
N ARG A 265 14.33 -14.93 -16.62
CA ARG A 265 15.53 -15.77 -16.61
C ARG A 265 15.97 -16.23 -17.98
N ASP A 266 15.02 -16.47 -18.88
CA ASP A 266 15.27 -17.08 -20.19
C ASP A 266 15.37 -15.99 -21.27
N GLN A 267 16.36 -16.13 -22.20
CA GLN A 267 16.68 -15.13 -23.22
C GLN A 267 16.24 -15.53 -24.64
N ASP A 268 15.58 -16.68 -24.81
CA ASP A 268 15.03 -17.09 -26.10
C ASP A 268 13.98 -16.10 -26.63
N GLU A 269 13.94 -15.86 -27.94
CA GLU A 269 13.04 -14.88 -28.57
C GLU A 269 11.55 -15.14 -28.30
N THR A 270 11.14 -16.40 -28.24
CA THR A 270 9.78 -16.79 -27.90
C THR A 270 9.48 -16.45 -26.43
N HIS A 271 10.44 -16.68 -25.55
CA HIS A 271 10.33 -16.38 -24.14
C HIS A 271 10.28 -14.88 -23.89
N LYS A 272 11.10 -14.07 -24.58
CA LYS A 272 11.06 -12.60 -24.50
C LYS A 272 9.69 -12.01 -24.88
N LYS A 273 9.08 -12.52 -25.95
CA LYS A 273 7.72 -12.08 -26.36
C LYS A 273 6.69 -12.42 -25.30
N LYS A 274 6.75 -13.61 -24.72
CA LYS A 274 5.87 -14.04 -23.63
C LYS A 274 6.07 -13.19 -22.37
N THR A 275 7.31 -12.94 -21.98
CA THR A 275 7.66 -12.07 -20.85
C THR A 275 7.07 -10.68 -21.04
N LYS A 276 7.31 -10.07 -22.20
CA LYS A 276 6.78 -8.74 -22.52
C LYS A 276 5.25 -8.69 -22.48
N ALA A 277 4.57 -9.73 -22.98
CA ALA A 277 3.12 -9.80 -22.94
C ALA A 277 2.58 -9.86 -21.50
N LEU A 278 3.19 -10.70 -20.64
CA LEU A 278 2.82 -10.82 -19.23
C LEU A 278 3.11 -9.52 -18.46
N GLU A 279 4.29 -8.93 -18.64
CA GLU A 279 4.66 -7.67 -17.98
C GLU A 279 3.70 -6.55 -18.40
N THR A 280 3.46 -6.35 -19.69
CA THR A 280 2.54 -5.32 -20.19
C THR A 280 1.11 -5.54 -19.66
N PHE A 281 0.63 -6.79 -19.65
CA PHE A 281 -0.70 -7.09 -19.11
C PHE A 281 -0.81 -6.68 -17.63
N TRP A 282 0.16 -7.10 -16.80
CA TRP A 282 0.14 -6.81 -15.37
C TRP A 282 0.40 -5.34 -15.06
N GLU A 283 1.22 -4.63 -15.85
CA GLU A 283 1.36 -3.17 -15.76
C GLU A 283 0.04 -2.43 -16.02
N VAL A 284 -0.70 -2.84 -17.07
CA VAL A 284 -2.02 -2.23 -17.37
C VAL A 284 -3.04 -2.54 -16.27
N ILE A 285 -3.06 -3.77 -15.75
CA ILE A 285 -3.93 -4.14 -14.62
C ILE A 285 -3.58 -3.28 -13.39
N ASP A 286 -2.30 -3.14 -13.06
CA ASP A 286 -1.85 -2.30 -11.95
C ASP A 286 -2.30 -0.84 -12.10
N GLU A 287 -2.11 -0.23 -13.27
CA GLU A 287 -2.56 1.14 -13.54
C GLU A 287 -4.08 1.31 -13.42
N VAL A 288 -4.86 0.37 -13.98
CA VAL A 288 -6.32 0.40 -13.93
C VAL A 288 -6.83 0.26 -12.49
N LEU A 289 -6.29 -0.71 -11.76
CA LEU A 289 -6.73 -0.98 -10.39
C LEU A 289 -6.32 0.15 -9.43
N ASN A 290 -5.13 0.71 -9.57
CA ASN A 290 -4.70 1.90 -8.82
C ASN A 290 -5.58 3.12 -9.14
N ALA A 291 -5.94 3.32 -10.41
CA ALA A 291 -6.84 4.41 -10.79
C ALA A 291 -8.22 4.27 -10.14
N ILE A 292 -8.79 3.06 -10.13
CA ILE A 292 -10.05 2.77 -9.45
C ILE A 292 -9.90 2.97 -7.94
N LEU A 293 -8.84 2.44 -7.33
CA LEU A 293 -8.57 2.55 -5.90
C LEU A 293 -8.51 4.01 -5.43
N PHE A 294 -7.72 4.84 -6.11
CA PHE A 294 -7.59 6.25 -5.73
C PHE A 294 -8.85 7.07 -5.98
N LEU A 295 -9.62 6.72 -7.02
CA LEU A 295 -10.93 7.33 -7.24
C LEU A 295 -11.91 6.99 -6.11
N LEU A 296 -11.96 5.72 -5.69
CA LEU A 296 -12.79 5.25 -4.60
C LEU A 296 -12.45 5.93 -3.27
N ILE A 297 -11.16 6.03 -2.95
CA ILE A 297 -10.67 6.73 -1.75
C ILE A 297 -11.18 8.18 -1.73
N GLY A 298 -11.14 8.87 -2.86
CA GLY A 298 -11.63 10.23 -2.94
C GLY A 298 -13.12 10.35 -2.63
N PHE A 299 -13.94 9.44 -3.14
CA PHE A 299 -15.40 9.49 -2.91
C PHE A 299 -15.81 9.15 -1.48
N GLU A 300 -15.13 8.21 -0.83
CA GLU A 300 -15.44 7.79 0.54
C GLU A 300 -15.20 8.89 1.57
N LEU A 301 -14.38 9.89 1.25
CA LEU A 301 -14.17 11.07 2.11
C LEU A 301 -15.48 11.82 2.43
N LEU A 302 -16.49 11.72 1.56
CA LEU A 302 -17.81 12.34 1.76
C LEU A 302 -18.54 11.83 3.00
N ALA A 303 -18.25 10.60 3.42
CA ALA A 303 -18.94 9.96 4.55
C ALA A 303 -18.38 10.32 5.93
N ILE A 304 -17.24 11.03 6.01
CA ILE A 304 -16.56 11.30 7.28
C ILE A 304 -17.19 12.49 7.98
N LYS A 305 -17.75 12.23 9.18
CA LYS A 305 -18.21 13.27 10.12
C LYS A 305 -17.23 13.30 11.29
N ALA A 306 -16.58 14.43 11.55
CA ALA A 306 -15.65 14.59 12.66
C ALA A 306 -15.98 15.84 13.50
N SER A 307 -15.87 15.72 14.82
CA SER A 307 -15.94 16.86 15.75
C SER A 307 -14.67 17.73 15.64
N THR A 308 -14.74 18.97 16.11
CA THR A 308 -13.59 19.88 16.10
C THR A 308 -12.35 19.27 16.79
N LEU A 309 -12.55 18.59 17.91
CA LEU A 309 -11.46 17.96 18.67
C LEU A 309 -10.86 16.77 17.91
N GLN A 310 -11.70 15.99 17.22
CA GLN A 310 -11.23 14.91 16.33
C GLN A 310 -10.44 15.47 15.14
N ILE A 311 -10.83 16.62 14.58
CA ILE A 311 -10.07 17.29 13.52
C ILE A 311 -8.67 17.68 14.01
N VAL A 312 -8.56 18.23 15.23
CA VAL A 312 -7.24 18.53 15.82
C VAL A 312 -6.42 17.26 16.00
N ALA A 313 -7.00 16.17 16.48
CA ALA A 313 -6.31 14.89 16.61
C ALA A 313 -5.87 14.33 15.27
N ILE A 314 -6.70 14.42 14.23
CA ILE A 314 -6.37 14.02 12.84
C ILE A 314 -5.16 14.80 12.33
N LEU A 315 -5.15 16.13 12.49
CA LEU A 315 -4.05 16.98 12.02
C LEU A 315 -2.74 16.67 12.77
N LEU A 316 -2.80 16.39 14.06
CA LEU A 316 -1.62 16.06 14.87
C LEU A 316 -1.12 14.62 14.64
N THR A 317 -1.96 13.72 14.13
CA THR A 317 -1.54 12.38 13.73
C THR A 317 -0.56 12.40 12.54
N ILE A 318 -0.63 13.40 11.66
CA ILE A 318 0.28 13.56 10.52
C ILE A 318 1.75 13.68 10.97
N PRO A 319 2.14 14.69 11.78
CA PRO A 319 3.52 14.81 12.24
C PRO A 319 3.95 13.63 13.13
N LEU A 320 3.03 13.01 13.89
CA LEU A 320 3.30 11.82 14.68
C LEU A 320 3.77 10.67 13.78
N VAL A 321 3.02 10.35 12.73
CA VAL A 321 3.35 9.27 11.78
C VAL A 321 4.68 9.56 11.06
N LEU A 322 4.94 10.81 10.68
CA LEU A 322 6.20 11.21 10.06
C LEU A 322 7.39 11.08 11.02
N LEU A 323 7.22 11.48 12.27
CA LEU A 323 8.27 11.36 13.30
C LEU A 323 8.62 9.89 13.55
N VAL A 324 7.60 9.03 13.72
CA VAL A 324 7.82 7.60 13.89
C VAL A 324 8.51 7.00 12.65
N ARG A 325 8.10 7.40 11.44
CA ARG A 325 8.76 6.97 10.21
C ARG A 325 10.23 7.39 10.17
N LEU A 326 10.54 8.63 10.54
CA LEU A 326 11.93 9.11 10.63
C LEU A 326 12.76 8.24 11.59
N ILE A 327 12.24 7.92 12.77
CA ILE A 327 12.92 7.08 13.75
C ILE A 327 13.15 5.68 13.21
N THR A 328 12.10 5.03 12.69
CA THR A 328 12.13 3.63 12.27
C THR A 328 12.91 3.38 10.98
N VAL A 329 13.12 4.41 10.16
CA VAL A 329 14.03 4.37 9.00
C VAL A 329 15.47 4.69 9.40
N SER A 330 15.67 5.70 10.27
CA SER A 330 17.01 6.17 10.63
C SER A 330 17.84 5.11 11.33
N ILE A 331 17.22 4.33 12.22
CA ILE A 331 17.94 3.32 13.01
C ILE A 331 18.51 2.21 12.10
N PRO A 332 17.73 1.48 11.30
CA PRO A 332 18.25 0.44 10.43
C PRO A 332 19.27 0.97 9.42
N ILE A 333 18.99 2.13 8.80
CA ILE A 333 19.89 2.70 7.80
C ILE A 333 21.24 3.07 8.42
N LYS A 334 21.29 3.66 9.60
CA LYS A 334 22.55 3.93 10.29
C LYS A 334 23.35 2.68 10.60
N PHE A 335 22.69 1.60 11.04
CA PHE A 335 23.36 0.31 11.26
C PHE A 335 23.95 -0.27 9.97
N ILE A 336 23.25 -0.13 8.83
CA ILE A 336 23.71 -0.60 7.53
C ILE A 336 24.84 0.30 7.01
N GLN A 337 24.74 1.62 7.19
CA GLN A 337 25.72 2.61 6.77
C GLN A 337 27.10 2.46 7.44
N LEU A 338 27.15 1.90 8.64
CA LEU A 338 28.42 1.58 9.29
C LEU A 338 29.28 0.59 8.49
N LYS A 339 28.73 -0.06 7.46
CA LYS A 339 29.38 -1.07 6.62
C LYS A 339 29.73 -0.59 5.19
N GLY A 340 29.45 0.67 4.82
CA GLY A 340 29.75 1.15 3.45
C GLY A 340 29.45 2.62 3.19
N ASN A 341 29.85 3.12 2.02
CA ASN A 341 29.67 4.51 1.61
C ASN A 341 28.24 4.73 1.11
N HIS A 342 27.47 5.60 1.78
CA HIS A 342 26.05 5.79 1.50
C HIS A 342 25.69 7.26 1.26
N ASN A 343 24.66 7.47 0.44
CA ASN A 343 24.13 8.79 0.17
C ASN A 343 23.53 9.41 1.46
N PRO A 344 23.98 10.61 1.89
CA PRO A 344 23.51 11.25 3.12
C PRO A 344 22.00 11.56 3.11
N TYR A 345 21.38 11.65 1.93
CA TYR A 345 19.96 11.95 1.77
C TYR A 345 19.05 10.71 1.81
N ILE A 346 19.59 9.48 1.92
CA ILE A 346 18.79 8.25 1.87
C ILE A 346 17.71 8.20 2.97
N ILE A 347 18.06 8.63 4.18
CA ILE A 347 17.11 8.69 5.30
C ILE A 347 15.97 9.68 5.00
N SER A 348 16.32 10.88 4.49
CA SER A 348 15.32 11.89 4.14
C SER A 348 14.41 11.41 3.00
N ILE A 349 14.97 10.75 1.99
CA ILE A 349 14.22 10.21 0.86
C ILE A 349 13.28 9.09 1.32
N LEU A 350 13.76 8.13 2.12
CA LEU A 350 12.95 7.02 2.63
C LEU A 350 11.88 7.49 3.62
N THR A 351 12.18 8.52 4.42
CA THR A 351 11.22 9.10 5.36
C THR A 351 10.11 9.86 4.62
N TRP A 352 10.50 10.79 3.76
CA TRP A 352 9.55 11.63 3.02
C TRP A 352 8.85 10.88 1.88
N GLY A 353 9.56 9.93 1.25
CA GLY A 353 9.05 9.05 0.21
C GLY A 353 8.20 7.89 0.72
N GLY A 354 8.13 7.67 2.03
CA GLY A 354 7.22 6.70 2.63
C GLY A 354 5.77 7.17 2.57
N LEU A 355 5.22 7.32 1.37
CA LEU A 355 3.84 7.74 1.17
C LEU A 355 2.87 6.71 1.76
N ARG A 356 1.69 7.15 2.16
CA ARG A 356 0.61 6.25 2.59
C ARG A 356 -0.42 6.20 1.49
N GLY A 357 -0.76 4.99 1.07
CA GLY A 357 -1.60 4.76 -0.09
C GLY A 357 -2.96 4.16 0.23
N GLY A 358 -3.56 3.58 -0.80
CA GLY A 358 -4.90 3.00 -0.76
C GLY A 358 -5.06 1.83 0.19
N LEU A 359 -4.00 1.08 0.46
CA LEU A 359 -4.04 -0.05 1.39
C LEU A 359 -4.48 0.39 2.80
N ALA A 360 -3.94 1.51 3.31
CA ALA A 360 -4.31 2.02 4.63
C ALA A 360 -5.81 2.32 4.72
N VAL A 361 -6.37 2.95 3.68
CA VAL A 361 -7.81 3.25 3.61
C VAL A 361 -8.64 1.98 3.49
N ALA A 362 -8.22 1.03 2.65
CA ALA A 362 -8.91 -0.25 2.49
C ALA A 362 -9.03 -1.02 3.82
N LEU A 363 -7.93 -1.08 4.58
CA LEU A 363 -7.91 -1.71 5.90
C LEU A 363 -8.75 -0.94 6.92
N ALA A 364 -8.75 0.39 6.90
CA ALA A 364 -9.58 1.19 7.80
C ALA A 364 -11.08 1.02 7.50
N LEU A 365 -11.45 0.93 6.23
CA LEU A 365 -12.82 0.67 5.79
C LEU A 365 -13.33 -0.73 6.18
N SER A 366 -12.44 -1.71 6.29
CA SER A 366 -12.79 -3.08 6.72
C SER A 366 -13.11 -3.22 8.22
N LEU A 367 -12.91 -2.17 9.01
CA LEU A 367 -13.30 -2.17 10.42
C LEU A 367 -14.83 -2.22 10.55
N PRO A 368 -15.37 -2.94 11.55
CA PRO A 368 -16.81 -3.01 11.78
C PRO A 368 -17.39 -1.63 12.14
N PHE A 369 -18.65 -1.41 11.78
CA PHE A 369 -19.36 -0.19 12.07
C PHE A 369 -19.53 -0.01 13.59
N ASN A 370 -18.69 0.85 14.18
CA ASN A 370 -18.73 1.26 15.57
C ASN A 370 -18.26 2.71 15.73
N GLU A 371 -18.29 3.26 16.92
CA GLU A 371 -17.87 4.63 17.23
C GLU A 371 -16.39 4.91 16.89
N TYR A 372 -15.52 3.91 17.02
CA TYR A 372 -14.07 4.03 16.78
C TYR A 372 -13.70 4.04 15.30
N ARG A 373 -14.51 3.36 14.45
CA ARG A 373 -14.25 3.26 13.00
C ARG A 373 -14.17 4.62 12.33
N ASN A 374 -15.13 5.50 12.57
CA ASN A 374 -15.17 6.82 11.93
C ASN A 374 -13.96 7.68 12.32
N PHE A 375 -13.49 7.55 13.55
CA PHE A 375 -12.33 8.27 14.02
C PHE A 375 -11.03 7.72 13.38
N ILE A 376 -10.86 6.40 13.32
CA ILE A 376 -9.73 5.77 12.64
C ILE A 376 -9.72 6.12 11.14
N LEU A 377 -10.87 6.07 10.49
CA LEU A 377 -11.03 6.51 9.10
C LEU A 377 -10.57 7.97 8.94
N GLY A 378 -11.05 8.88 9.78
CA GLY A 378 -10.65 10.28 9.74
C GLY A 378 -9.14 10.48 9.85
N MET A 379 -8.49 9.83 10.82
CA MET A 379 -7.02 9.87 10.97
C MET A 379 -6.31 9.28 9.75
N THR A 380 -6.80 8.15 9.23
CA THR A 380 -6.23 7.50 8.04
C THR A 380 -6.32 8.41 6.82
N TYR A 381 -7.49 8.99 6.57
CA TYR A 381 -7.67 9.94 5.45
C TYR A 381 -6.80 11.18 5.61
N GLY A 382 -6.72 11.75 6.81
CA GLY A 382 -5.85 12.91 7.07
C GLY A 382 -4.41 12.64 6.69
N VAL A 383 -3.86 11.50 7.12
CA VAL A 383 -2.49 11.09 6.80
C VAL A 383 -2.33 10.78 5.31
N VAL A 384 -3.25 10.03 4.69
CA VAL A 384 -3.17 9.64 3.28
C VAL A 384 -3.28 10.85 2.35
N ILE A 385 -4.22 11.76 2.59
CA ILE A 385 -4.37 13.00 1.79
C ILE A 385 -3.11 13.86 1.89
N PHE A 386 -2.61 14.09 3.11
CA PHE A 386 -1.35 14.81 3.30
C PHE A 386 -0.19 14.13 2.56
N SER A 387 -0.10 12.83 2.68
CA SER A 387 0.96 12.03 2.06
C SER A 387 0.94 12.16 0.54
N ILE A 388 -0.20 12.00 -0.10
CA ILE A 388 -0.28 12.03 -1.57
C ILE A 388 -0.14 13.46 -2.10
N ILE A 389 -0.83 14.44 -1.50
CA ILE A 389 -0.79 15.82 -1.98
C ILE A 389 0.52 16.50 -1.59
N VAL A 390 0.89 16.50 -0.31
CA VAL A 390 2.05 17.27 0.15
C VAL A 390 3.35 16.54 -0.13
N GLN A 391 3.49 15.32 0.38
CA GLN A 391 4.72 14.55 0.18
C GLN A 391 4.89 14.15 -1.29
N GLY A 392 3.83 13.68 -1.97
CA GLY A 392 3.87 13.28 -3.37
C GLY A 392 4.31 14.42 -4.31
N LEU A 393 3.82 15.65 -4.11
CA LEU A 393 4.24 16.81 -4.92
C LEU A 393 5.65 17.32 -4.56
N THR A 394 6.08 17.14 -3.31
CA THR A 394 7.36 17.67 -2.83
C THR A 394 8.51 16.67 -2.87
N ILE A 395 8.29 15.40 -3.21
CA ILE A 395 9.36 14.39 -3.33
C ILE A 395 10.36 14.71 -4.45
N LYS A 396 9.90 15.30 -5.56
CA LYS A 396 10.73 15.62 -6.73
C LYS A 396 11.87 16.58 -6.42
N PRO A 397 11.67 17.73 -5.75
CA PRO A 397 12.77 18.61 -5.32
C PRO A 397 13.76 17.91 -4.36
N LEU A 398 13.28 17.08 -3.43
CA LEU A 398 14.14 16.35 -2.50
C LEU A 398 15.07 15.36 -3.23
N THR A 399 14.54 14.61 -4.18
CA THR A 399 15.32 13.66 -4.99
C THR A 399 16.34 14.35 -5.88
N ARG A 400 16.02 15.55 -6.41
CA ARG A 400 16.99 16.37 -7.18
C ARG A 400 18.17 16.84 -6.34
N LEU A 401 17.94 17.24 -5.09
CA LEU A 401 19.01 17.62 -4.16
C LEU A 401 19.95 16.44 -3.87
N ALA A 402 19.38 15.26 -3.64
CA ALA A 402 20.15 14.05 -3.40
C ALA A 402 21.04 13.63 -4.58
N ARG A 403 20.58 13.85 -5.81
CA ARG A 403 21.36 13.56 -7.02
C ARG A 403 22.56 14.52 -7.17
N ARG A 404 22.35 15.82 -6.99
CA ARG A 404 23.43 16.83 -7.11
C ARG A 404 24.60 16.59 -6.15
N SER A 405 24.33 16.06 -4.97
CA SER A 405 25.38 15.75 -4.00
C SER A 405 26.17 14.46 -4.32
N HIS A 406 25.75 13.70 -5.31
CA HIS A 406 26.48 12.51 -5.79
C HIS A 406 27.39 12.81 -6.99
N GLU A 407 27.10 13.90 -7.70
CA GLU A 407 27.83 14.33 -8.91
C GLU A 407 28.95 15.35 -8.58
N GLY A 408 29.00 15.90 -7.35
CA GLY A 408 30.05 16.76 -6.80
C GLY A 408 30.89 16.05 -5.76
#